data_a46d66bc4e664440b90cb08e7f085219
#
_entry.id   a46d66bc4e664440b90cb08e7f085219
#
_cell.length_a   1.000
_cell.length_b   1.000
_cell.length_c   1.000
_cell.angle_alpha   90.00
_cell.angle_beta   90.00
_cell.angle_gamma   90.00
#
_symmetry.space_group_name_H-M   'P 1'
#
loop_
_entity.id
_entity.type
_entity.pdbx_description
1 polymer ?
#
loop_
_entity_poly.entity_id
_entity_poly.type
_entity_poly.pdbx_seq_one_letter_code
_entity_poly.pdbx_strand_id
1 'polypeptide(L)'
;MTNMMQDFYSDMGSDILAVNVMTASTRTVEVSDVYNIINQKPEYYRGLSPIASAGTDPLRVAGEKYRRTNISGVNEDYLTINNYKVAKGRGIQYADLMDNKNICVIGDYVDRKIFGGNGLGSTLKVGANEFRIVGVLEGRSKPAAQYEGGNDDVVLVPYTTLLSLSSGSSVSQYYVVLQDADHSDEAQEFLQSRLKKLVSKDDYVFVMSLSAAMSQMSSMINIMVGVLTAIAGISLLVGGIGIMNIMLV
;
A
#
# COMPACT_ATOMS: atom_id res chain seq x y z
N MET A 1 -11.70 14.54 2.28
CA MET A 1 -10.51 13.73 2.58
C MET A 1 -10.84 12.34 3.13
N THR A 2 -11.83 12.21 3.99
CA THR A 2 -12.28 10.93 4.60
C THR A 2 -12.74 9.89 3.59
N ASN A 3 -13.50 10.26 2.57
CA ASN A 3 -14.00 9.31 1.59
C ASN A 3 -12.92 8.71 0.69
N MET A 4 -11.88 9.49 0.34
CA MET A 4 -10.76 9.00 -0.49
C MET A 4 -9.92 7.92 0.21
N MET A 5 -9.69 8.07 1.52
CA MET A 5 -8.98 7.05 2.30
C MET A 5 -9.87 5.82 2.54
N GLN A 6 -11.15 6.02 2.84
CA GLN A 6 -12.09 4.91 2.97
C GLN A 6 -12.23 4.12 1.66
N ASP A 7 -12.34 4.80 0.51
CA ASP A 7 -12.41 4.15 -0.80
C ASP A 7 -11.13 3.36 -1.11
N PHE A 8 -9.95 3.93 -0.80
CA PHE A 8 -8.66 3.24 -0.99
C PHE A 8 -8.55 1.94 -0.19
N TYR A 9 -8.98 1.98 1.07
CA TYR A 9 -8.87 0.81 1.95
C TYR A 9 -10.04 -0.17 1.77
N SER A 10 -11.24 0.26 1.38
CA SER A 10 -12.35 -0.65 1.08
C SER A 10 -12.13 -1.46 -0.19
N ASP A 11 -11.30 -0.95 -1.10
CA ASP A 11 -10.87 -1.67 -2.30
C ASP A 11 -9.80 -2.75 -2.00
N MET A 12 -9.06 -2.60 -0.89
CA MET A 12 -8.17 -3.62 -0.36
C MET A 12 -9.01 -4.53 0.55
N GLY A 13 -9.12 -5.81 0.30
CA GLY A 13 -9.94 -6.75 1.07
C GLY A 13 -9.74 -6.62 2.60
N SER A 14 -10.78 -6.90 3.37
CA SER A 14 -10.76 -6.85 4.86
C SER A 14 -9.79 -7.85 5.49
N ASP A 15 -9.27 -8.78 4.73
CA ASP A 15 -8.57 -9.98 5.17
C ASP A 15 -7.05 -9.84 5.02
N ILE A 16 -6.51 -8.60 5.15
CA ILE A 16 -5.08 -8.32 4.98
C ILE A 16 -4.46 -7.93 6.31
N LEU A 17 -3.35 -8.62 6.66
CA LEU A 17 -2.43 -8.19 7.68
C LEU A 17 -1.27 -7.42 7.04
N ALA A 18 -1.09 -6.17 7.44
CA ALA A 18 0.09 -5.38 7.11
C ALA A 18 1.19 -5.67 8.13
N VAL A 19 2.30 -6.20 7.65
CA VAL A 19 3.50 -6.50 8.45
C VAL A 19 4.57 -5.48 8.11
N ASN A 20 5.07 -4.79 9.11
CA ASN A 20 6.22 -3.89 8.99
C ASN A 20 7.36 -4.42 9.84
N VAL A 21 8.53 -4.58 9.23
CA VAL A 21 9.75 -5.02 9.87
C VAL A 21 10.77 -3.89 9.80
N MET A 22 11.07 -3.28 10.93
CA MET A 22 12.10 -2.25 11.05
C MET A 22 13.31 -2.85 11.76
N THR A 23 14.37 -3.12 11.01
CA THR A 23 15.61 -3.66 11.55
C THR A 23 16.62 -2.53 11.70
N ALA A 24 17.11 -2.33 12.93
CA ALA A 24 18.26 -1.48 13.22
C ALA A 24 19.60 -2.25 13.04
N SER A 25 19.51 -3.57 12.97
CA SER A 25 20.65 -4.49 12.83
C SER A 25 20.91 -4.86 11.36
N THR A 26 22.09 -5.43 11.11
CA THR A 26 22.46 -5.97 9.78
C THR A 26 21.73 -7.26 9.41
N ARG A 27 20.94 -7.82 10.34
CA ARG A 27 20.15 -9.03 10.10
C ARG A 27 18.76 -8.63 9.63
N THR A 28 18.52 -8.79 8.34
CA THR A 28 17.20 -8.60 7.72
C THR A 28 16.39 -9.89 7.80
N VAL A 29 15.07 -9.76 7.98
CA VAL A 29 14.14 -10.88 7.81
C VAL A 29 14.04 -11.17 6.32
N GLU A 30 14.40 -12.38 5.90
CA GLU A 30 14.31 -12.78 4.52
C GLU A 30 12.85 -13.10 4.13
N VAL A 31 12.52 -12.91 2.88
CA VAL A 31 11.19 -13.24 2.34
C VAL A 31 10.88 -14.73 2.56
N SER A 32 11.89 -15.60 2.43
CA SER A 32 11.82 -17.03 2.71
C SER A 32 11.39 -17.35 4.14
N ASP A 33 11.84 -16.57 5.13
CA ASP A 33 11.50 -16.77 6.54
C ASP A 33 10.00 -16.51 6.78
N VAL A 34 9.47 -15.46 6.15
CA VAL A 34 8.04 -15.13 6.25
C VAL A 34 7.19 -16.19 5.56
N TYR A 35 7.57 -16.67 4.37
CA TYR A 35 6.91 -17.80 3.72
C TYR A 35 6.91 -19.06 4.59
N ASN A 36 8.04 -19.37 5.25
CA ASN A 36 8.13 -20.52 6.14
C ASN A 36 7.21 -20.40 7.36
N ILE A 37 6.99 -19.19 7.88
CA ILE A 37 6.07 -18.96 9.01
C ILE A 37 4.61 -19.17 8.57
N ILE A 38 4.19 -18.56 7.46
CA ILE A 38 2.80 -18.67 7.00
C ILE A 38 2.46 -20.11 6.58
N ASN A 39 3.42 -20.83 6.01
CA ASN A 39 3.22 -22.24 5.63
C ASN A 39 3.10 -23.20 6.85
N GLN A 40 3.42 -22.74 8.08
CA GLN A 40 3.15 -23.54 9.29
C GLN A 40 1.67 -23.56 9.65
N LYS A 41 0.89 -22.60 9.16
CA LYS A 41 -0.54 -22.44 9.46
C LYS A 41 -1.33 -22.07 8.18
N PRO A 42 -1.40 -23.01 7.23
CA PRO A 42 -2.12 -22.77 5.97
C PRO A 42 -3.63 -22.55 6.18
N GLU A 43 -4.15 -22.96 7.34
CA GLU A 43 -5.53 -22.68 7.73
C GLU A 43 -5.81 -21.20 7.99
N TYR A 44 -4.78 -20.39 8.33
CA TYR A 44 -4.94 -18.96 8.60
C TYR A 44 -4.58 -18.09 7.39
N TYR A 45 -3.62 -18.54 6.56
CA TYR A 45 -3.03 -17.68 5.53
C TYR A 45 -3.22 -18.24 4.14
N ARG A 46 -3.64 -17.36 3.21
CA ARG A 46 -3.87 -17.69 1.79
C ARG A 46 -2.74 -17.22 0.88
N GLY A 47 -2.07 -16.12 1.23
CA GLY A 47 -1.07 -15.52 0.36
C GLY A 47 -0.18 -14.52 1.07
N LEU A 48 0.91 -14.16 0.40
CA LEU A 48 1.90 -13.20 0.89
C LEU A 48 2.39 -12.35 -0.28
N SER A 49 2.47 -11.04 -0.08
CA SER A 49 3.21 -10.17 -0.98
C SER A 49 4.27 -9.39 -0.23
N PRO A 50 5.56 -9.64 -0.51
CA PRO A 50 6.64 -8.78 -0.07
C PRO A 50 6.59 -7.44 -0.81
N ILE A 51 6.95 -6.36 -0.12
CA ILE A 51 7.03 -5.02 -0.68
C ILE A 51 8.43 -4.49 -0.39
N ALA A 52 9.21 -4.32 -1.46
CA ALA A 52 10.51 -3.68 -1.41
C ALA A 52 10.38 -2.23 -1.89
N SER A 53 11.02 -1.30 -1.18
CA SER A 53 11.06 0.10 -1.59
C SER A 53 12.29 0.36 -2.46
N ALA A 54 12.12 1.13 -3.53
CA ALA A 54 13.22 1.64 -4.35
C ALA A 54 14.03 2.75 -3.67
N GLY A 55 13.72 3.07 -2.40
CA GLY A 55 14.36 4.17 -1.68
C GLY A 55 14.00 5.53 -2.27
N THR A 56 15.02 6.36 -2.47
CA THR A 56 14.87 7.74 -3.00
C THR A 56 15.18 7.84 -4.49
N ASP A 57 15.34 6.72 -5.19
CA ASP A 57 15.66 6.73 -6.61
C ASP A 57 14.50 7.31 -7.43
N PRO A 58 14.75 8.37 -8.21
CA PRO A 58 13.70 8.98 -9.02
C PRO A 58 13.38 8.14 -10.24
N LEU A 59 12.11 8.14 -10.63
CA LEU A 59 11.72 7.71 -11.98
C LEU A 59 12.28 8.68 -13.01
N ARG A 60 12.84 8.16 -14.08
CA ARG A 60 13.36 8.94 -15.21
C ARG A 60 12.79 8.44 -16.53
N VAL A 61 12.26 9.37 -17.32
CA VAL A 61 11.75 9.09 -18.67
C VAL A 61 12.17 10.23 -19.57
N ALA A 62 12.78 9.92 -20.71
CA ALA A 62 13.24 10.90 -21.73
C ALA A 62 14.07 12.06 -21.15
N GLY A 63 14.84 11.82 -20.08
CA GLY A 63 15.69 12.82 -19.43
C GLY A 63 15.02 13.60 -18.29
N GLU A 64 13.71 13.56 -18.16
CA GLU A 64 12.98 14.17 -17.07
C GLU A 64 12.98 13.27 -15.82
N LYS A 65 12.89 13.90 -14.63
CA LYS A 65 12.92 13.23 -13.33
C LYS A 65 11.59 13.43 -12.60
N TYR A 66 10.96 12.33 -12.20
CA TYR A 66 9.75 12.30 -11.40
C TYR A 66 10.13 11.77 -10.01
N ARG A 67 10.03 12.62 -8.98
CA ARG A 67 10.54 12.33 -7.63
C ARG A 67 9.50 11.78 -6.67
N ARG A 68 8.23 11.98 -6.99
CA ARG A 68 7.11 11.60 -6.12
C ARG A 68 6.42 10.32 -6.55
N THR A 69 6.75 9.78 -7.73
CA THR A 69 6.22 8.52 -8.20
C THR A 69 6.58 7.40 -7.23
N ASN A 70 5.59 6.66 -6.79
CA ASN A 70 5.77 5.55 -5.87
C ASN A 70 6.31 4.32 -6.62
N ILE A 71 7.54 3.92 -6.33
CA ILE A 71 8.21 2.78 -6.97
C ILE A 71 8.32 1.66 -5.94
N SER A 72 7.67 0.53 -6.20
CA SER A 72 7.63 -0.62 -5.29
C SER A 72 8.01 -1.91 -6.00
N GLY A 73 8.88 -2.69 -5.36
CA GLY A 73 9.17 -4.05 -5.75
C GLY A 73 8.15 -5.00 -5.13
N VAL A 74 7.45 -5.77 -5.96
CA VAL A 74 6.32 -6.60 -5.54
C VAL A 74 6.36 -7.98 -6.20
N ASN A 75 5.53 -8.91 -5.74
CA ASN A 75 5.33 -10.21 -6.38
C ASN A 75 4.08 -10.23 -7.29
N GLU A 76 3.79 -11.40 -7.86
CA GLU A 76 2.64 -11.64 -8.75
C GLU A 76 1.28 -11.45 -8.05
N ASP A 77 1.20 -11.73 -6.74
CA ASP A 77 -0.04 -11.68 -5.95
C ASP A 77 -0.43 -10.24 -5.59
N TYR A 78 0.52 -9.30 -5.63
CA TYR A 78 0.31 -7.92 -5.19
C TYR A 78 -0.88 -7.24 -5.85
N LEU A 79 -1.06 -7.44 -7.16
CA LEU A 79 -2.17 -6.83 -7.90
C LEU A 79 -3.51 -7.35 -7.40
N THR A 80 -3.60 -8.65 -7.16
CA THR A 80 -4.81 -9.29 -6.64
C THR A 80 -5.10 -8.86 -5.21
N ILE A 81 -4.08 -8.86 -4.35
CA ILE A 81 -4.18 -8.45 -2.95
C ILE A 81 -4.68 -7.01 -2.82
N ASN A 82 -4.18 -6.13 -3.67
CA ASN A 82 -4.54 -4.71 -3.64
C ASN A 82 -5.69 -4.36 -4.60
N ASN A 83 -6.39 -5.35 -5.16
CA ASN A 83 -7.49 -5.16 -6.11
C ASN A 83 -7.14 -4.25 -7.30
N TYR A 84 -5.90 -4.32 -7.79
CA TYR A 84 -5.50 -3.65 -9.00
C TYR A 84 -5.98 -4.41 -10.24
N LYS A 85 -6.57 -3.70 -11.19
CA LYS A 85 -6.94 -4.25 -12.49
C LYS A 85 -5.96 -3.79 -13.55
N VAL A 86 -5.61 -4.68 -14.46
CA VAL A 86 -4.74 -4.38 -15.60
C VAL A 86 -5.62 -3.93 -16.78
N ALA A 87 -5.43 -2.68 -17.21
CA ALA A 87 -6.15 -2.11 -18.37
C ALA A 87 -5.53 -2.53 -19.69
N LYS A 88 -4.18 -2.60 -19.75
CA LYS A 88 -3.44 -2.95 -20.99
C LYS A 88 -2.26 -3.86 -20.62
N GLY A 89 -1.98 -4.87 -21.43
CA GLY A 89 -0.86 -5.78 -21.23
C GLY A 89 -1.11 -6.83 -20.17
N ARG A 90 -0.14 -7.06 -19.27
CA ARG A 90 -0.21 -8.06 -18.20
C ARG A 90 0.40 -7.58 -16.88
N GLY A 91 0.07 -8.23 -15.79
CA GLY A 91 0.74 -8.08 -14.49
C GLY A 91 2.13 -8.75 -14.45
N ILE A 92 2.79 -8.60 -13.31
CA ILE A 92 4.01 -9.34 -12.95
C ILE A 92 3.63 -10.82 -12.80
N GLN A 93 4.47 -11.71 -13.28
CA GLN A 93 4.29 -13.15 -13.19
C GLN A 93 5.43 -13.77 -12.40
N TYR A 94 5.22 -14.94 -11.80
CA TYR A 94 6.24 -15.68 -11.05
C TYR A 94 7.54 -15.90 -11.85
N ALA A 95 7.44 -16.19 -13.16
CA ALA A 95 8.61 -16.32 -14.02
C ALA A 95 9.45 -15.03 -14.15
N ASP A 96 8.83 -13.87 -14.02
CA ASP A 96 9.55 -12.59 -14.05
C ASP A 96 10.38 -12.38 -12.78
N LEU A 97 9.89 -12.90 -11.63
CA LEU A 97 10.62 -12.89 -10.35
C LEU A 97 11.81 -13.85 -10.38
N MET A 98 11.60 -15.06 -10.86
CA MET A 98 12.65 -16.09 -10.94
C MET A 98 13.82 -15.67 -11.83
N ASP A 99 13.51 -15.05 -12.96
CA ASP A 99 14.50 -14.62 -13.94
C ASP A 99 15.07 -13.21 -13.64
N ASN A 100 14.66 -12.56 -12.55
CA ASN A 100 15.01 -11.15 -12.23
C ASN A 100 14.84 -10.21 -13.43
N LYS A 101 13.70 -10.29 -14.13
CA LYS A 101 13.49 -9.53 -15.36
C LYS A 101 13.33 -8.03 -15.06
N ASN A 102 13.97 -7.22 -15.87
CA ASN A 102 13.82 -5.77 -15.85
C ASN A 102 12.52 -5.34 -16.54
N ILE A 103 11.40 -5.65 -15.91
CA ILE A 103 10.06 -5.27 -16.38
C ILE A 103 9.34 -4.46 -15.30
N CYS A 104 8.33 -3.70 -15.73
CA CYS A 104 7.48 -2.98 -14.79
C CYS A 104 6.03 -2.92 -15.27
N VAL A 105 5.14 -2.71 -14.31
CA VAL A 105 3.74 -2.36 -14.51
C VAL A 105 3.55 -0.95 -13.97
N ILE A 106 2.90 -0.08 -14.74
CA ILE A 106 2.72 1.32 -14.40
C ILE A 106 1.26 1.66 -14.11
N GLY A 107 1.04 2.65 -13.24
CA GLY A 107 -0.28 3.20 -12.98
C GLY A 107 -0.78 4.09 -14.11
N ASP A 108 -2.07 4.34 -14.13
CA ASP A 108 -2.75 5.13 -15.16
C ASP A 108 -2.25 6.58 -15.23
N TYR A 109 -1.89 7.19 -14.10
CA TYR A 109 -1.29 8.53 -14.08
C TYR A 109 0.04 8.56 -14.84
N VAL A 110 0.91 7.57 -14.61
CA VAL A 110 2.21 7.45 -15.29
C VAL A 110 2.01 7.25 -16.80
N ASP A 111 1.09 6.34 -17.20
CA ASP A 111 0.78 6.11 -18.62
C ASP A 111 0.33 7.40 -19.31
N ARG A 112 -0.62 8.12 -18.72
CA ARG A 112 -1.20 9.31 -19.34
C ARG A 112 -0.30 10.54 -19.28
N LYS A 113 0.31 10.81 -18.14
CA LYS A 113 1.08 12.03 -17.94
C LYS A 113 2.49 11.96 -18.55
N ILE A 114 3.11 10.80 -18.50
CA ILE A 114 4.50 10.63 -18.93
C ILE A 114 4.57 10.07 -20.35
N PHE A 115 3.68 9.12 -20.68
CA PHE A 115 3.71 8.43 -21.99
C PHE A 115 2.55 8.81 -22.94
N GLY A 116 1.71 9.78 -22.55
CA GLY A 116 0.58 10.21 -23.39
C GLY A 116 -0.44 9.10 -23.68
N GLY A 117 -0.54 8.08 -22.81
CA GLY A 117 -1.44 6.94 -22.96
C GLY A 117 -0.89 5.76 -23.80
N ASN A 118 0.38 5.83 -24.21
CA ASN A 118 1.05 4.84 -25.06
C ASN A 118 2.30 4.22 -24.36
N GLY A 119 2.28 4.06 -23.03
CA GLY A 119 3.40 3.57 -22.26
C GLY A 119 3.69 2.08 -22.44
N LEU A 120 2.70 1.26 -22.83
CA LEU A 120 2.90 -0.18 -22.99
C LEU A 120 3.98 -0.51 -24.03
N GLY A 121 4.97 -1.31 -23.61
CA GLY A 121 6.13 -1.68 -24.45
C GLY A 121 7.27 -0.65 -24.46
N SER A 122 7.07 0.56 -23.95
CA SER A 122 8.10 1.57 -23.75
C SER A 122 9.04 1.21 -22.59
N THR A 123 10.13 1.97 -22.43
CA THR A 123 11.08 1.81 -21.33
C THR A 123 11.09 3.03 -20.43
N LEU A 124 11.33 2.81 -19.14
CA LEU A 124 11.59 3.83 -18.14
C LEU A 124 12.84 3.48 -17.33
N LYS A 125 13.40 4.45 -16.62
CA LYS A 125 14.57 4.23 -15.75
C LYS A 125 14.21 4.48 -14.30
N VAL A 126 14.62 3.54 -13.44
CA VAL A 126 14.62 3.70 -11.98
C VAL A 126 16.08 3.72 -11.55
N GLY A 127 16.54 4.85 -11.01
CA GLY A 127 17.96 5.04 -10.76
C GLY A 127 18.79 4.96 -12.06
N ALA A 128 19.69 3.98 -12.12
CA ALA A 128 20.54 3.68 -13.30
C ALA A 128 19.95 2.59 -14.22
N ASN A 129 18.92 1.89 -13.79
CA ASN A 129 18.42 0.67 -14.45
C ASN A 129 17.21 0.95 -15.33
N GLU A 130 17.17 0.31 -16.50
CA GLU A 130 16.04 0.38 -17.43
C GLU A 130 15.06 -0.76 -17.21
N PHE A 131 13.76 -0.42 -17.24
CA PHE A 131 12.65 -1.35 -17.12
C PHE A 131 11.71 -1.22 -18.30
N ARG A 132 11.30 -2.35 -18.87
CA ARG A 132 10.30 -2.40 -19.94
C ARG A 132 8.89 -2.46 -19.35
N ILE A 133 8.01 -1.61 -19.83
CA ILE A 133 6.60 -1.59 -19.41
C ILE A 133 5.86 -2.75 -20.07
N VAL A 134 5.36 -3.70 -19.26
CA VAL A 134 4.60 -4.88 -19.70
C VAL A 134 3.12 -4.79 -19.39
N GLY A 135 2.72 -3.84 -18.55
CA GLY A 135 1.33 -3.63 -18.18
C GLY A 135 1.05 -2.21 -17.73
N VAL A 136 -0.20 -1.81 -17.89
CA VAL A 136 -0.75 -0.54 -17.43
C VAL A 136 -1.96 -0.85 -16.58
N LEU A 137 -2.02 -0.30 -15.37
CA LEU A 137 -3.12 -0.48 -14.44
C LEU A 137 -4.30 0.41 -14.83
N GLU A 138 -5.50 -0.03 -14.47
CA GLU A 138 -6.70 0.81 -14.52
C GLU A 138 -6.62 1.90 -13.45
N GLY A 139 -7.01 3.13 -13.80
CA GLY A 139 -7.04 4.24 -12.86
C GLY A 139 -8.10 4.02 -11.78
N ARG A 140 -7.71 4.15 -10.52
CA ARG A 140 -8.60 4.11 -9.36
C ARG A 140 -9.33 5.43 -9.15
N SER A 141 -8.66 6.52 -9.48
CA SER A 141 -9.22 7.86 -9.38
C SER A 141 -9.62 8.39 -10.74
N LYS A 142 -10.64 9.27 -10.75
CA LYS A 142 -10.98 10.00 -11.99
C LYS A 142 -9.78 10.79 -12.50
N PRO A 143 -9.55 10.90 -13.83
CA PRO A 143 -8.39 11.58 -14.40
C PRO A 143 -8.11 12.97 -13.83
N ALA A 144 -9.15 13.74 -13.56
CA ALA A 144 -9.05 15.09 -13.02
C ALA A 144 -8.62 15.15 -11.54
N ALA A 145 -8.73 14.02 -10.81
CA ALA A 145 -8.35 13.91 -9.40
C ALA A 145 -6.98 13.26 -9.21
N GLN A 146 -6.32 12.85 -10.28
CA GLN A 146 -4.99 12.24 -10.22
C GLN A 146 -3.91 13.31 -10.11
N TYR A 147 -2.90 13.06 -9.29
CA TYR A 147 -1.76 13.94 -9.05
C TYR A 147 -0.47 13.16 -8.83
N GLU A 148 0.67 13.83 -8.99
CA GLU A 148 1.99 13.25 -8.74
C GLU A 148 2.13 12.85 -7.27
N GLY A 149 2.48 11.58 -7.03
CA GLY A 149 2.51 10.96 -5.70
C GLY A 149 1.15 10.46 -5.21
N GLY A 150 0.13 10.45 -6.06
CA GLY A 150 -1.18 9.86 -5.77
C GLY A 150 -1.22 8.34 -5.98
N ASN A 151 -2.38 7.74 -5.73
CA ASN A 151 -2.58 6.28 -5.82
C ASN A 151 -2.40 5.70 -7.22
N ASP A 152 -2.59 6.52 -8.25
CA ASP A 152 -2.42 6.13 -9.65
C ASP A 152 -1.01 6.44 -10.20
N ASP A 153 -0.16 7.12 -9.40
CA ASP A 153 1.23 7.42 -9.72
C ASP A 153 2.16 6.37 -9.12
N VAL A 154 2.09 5.16 -9.66
CA VAL A 154 2.84 3.99 -9.18
C VAL A 154 3.62 3.32 -10.31
N VAL A 155 4.77 2.76 -9.96
CA VAL A 155 5.57 1.86 -10.80
C VAL A 155 5.85 0.61 -9.99
N LEU A 156 5.37 -0.52 -10.45
CA LEU A 156 5.55 -1.82 -9.83
C LEU A 156 6.57 -2.63 -10.61
N VAL A 157 7.61 -3.10 -9.92
CA VAL A 157 8.69 -3.93 -10.50
C VAL A 157 8.76 -5.25 -9.72
N PRO A 158 9.35 -6.32 -10.26
CA PRO A 158 9.60 -7.53 -9.49
C PRO A 158 10.51 -7.22 -8.27
N TYR A 159 10.12 -7.63 -7.06
CA TYR A 159 10.90 -7.32 -5.85
C TYR A 159 12.30 -7.93 -5.91
N THR A 160 12.44 -9.11 -6.53
CA THR A 160 13.74 -9.79 -6.70
C THR A 160 14.69 -8.97 -7.56
N THR A 161 14.18 -8.39 -8.64
CA THR A 161 14.94 -7.47 -9.49
C THR A 161 15.37 -6.23 -8.72
N LEU A 162 14.46 -5.61 -7.97
CA LEU A 162 14.77 -4.41 -7.20
C LEU A 162 15.85 -4.67 -6.13
N LEU A 163 15.75 -5.79 -5.42
CA LEU A 163 16.75 -6.20 -4.42
C LEU A 163 18.11 -6.49 -5.03
N SER A 164 18.15 -7.04 -6.26
CA SER A 164 19.42 -7.33 -6.95
C SER A 164 20.14 -6.08 -7.46
N LEU A 165 19.38 -5.02 -7.75
CA LEU A 165 19.90 -3.79 -8.36
C LEU A 165 20.36 -2.74 -7.34
N SER A 166 19.88 -2.80 -6.12
CA SER A 166 20.16 -1.81 -5.09
C SER A 166 20.79 -2.45 -3.85
N SER A 167 22.05 -2.15 -3.59
CA SER A 167 22.82 -2.70 -2.46
C SER A 167 22.30 -2.33 -1.06
N GLY A 168 21.24 -1.52 -0.97
CA GLY A 168 20.61 -1.09 0.28
C GLY A 168 19.11 -1.38 0.35
N SER A 169 18.56 -2.03 -0.67
CA SER A 169 17.14 -2.39 -0.67
C SER A 169 16.91 -3.62 0.21
N SER A 170 15.91 -3.53 1.05
CA SER A 170 15.40 -4.66 1.83
C SER A 170 13.89 -4.69 1.75
N VAL A 171 13.32 -5.87 1.94
CA VAL A 171 11.87 -5.98 2.13
C VAL A 171 11.58 -5.64 3.58
N SER A 172 10.95 -4.50 3.80
CA SER A 172 10.57 -4.03 5.13
C SER A 172 9.08 -4.15 5.40
N GLN A 173 8.29 -4.44 4.37
CA GLN A 173 6.84 -4.53 4.47
C GLN A 173 6.32 -5.77 3.74
N TYR A 174 5.31 -6.40 4.33
CA TYR A 174 4.62 -7.55 3.72
C TYR A 174 3.13 -7.38 3.89
N TYR A 175 2.37 -7.75 2.86
CA TYR A 175 0.92 -7.98 2.96
C TYR A 175 0.67 -9.47 3.02
N VAL A 176 0.06 -9.91 4.12
CA VAL A 176 -0.33 -11.30 4.34
C VAL A 176 -1.84 -11.39 4.24
N VAL A 177 -2.33 -12.24 3.34
CA VAL A 177 -3.76 -12.44 3.14
C VAL A 177 -4.24 -13.58 4.00
N LEU A 178 -5.28 -13.33 4.77
CA LEU A 178 -5.94 -14.34 5.58
C LEU A 178 -6.87 -15.21 4.75
N GLN A 179 -7.12 -16.44 5.20
CA GLN A 179 -8.17 -17.30 4.66
C GLN A 179 -9.56 -16.78 5.02
N ASP A 180 -9.68 -16.28 6.26
CA ASP A 180 -10.92 -15.80 6.84
C ASP A 180 -10.62 -14.64 7.81
N ALA A 181 -11.51 -13.65 7.84
CA ALA A 181 -11.44 -12.51 8.75
C ALA A 181 -11.74 -12.90 10.21
N ASP A 182 -12.49 -13.96 10.43
CA ASP A 182 -12.92 -14.40 11.76
C ASP A 182 -11.75 -14.82 12.66
N HIS A 183 -10.63 -15.27 12.07
CA HIS A 183 -9.42 -15.69 12.78
C HIS A 183 -8.30 -14.62 12.73
N SER A 184 -8.65 -13.38 12.41
CA SER A 184 -7.67 -12.30 12.21
C SER A 184 -6.77 -12.07 13.43
N ASP A 185 -7.34 -12.08 14.64
CA ASP A 185 -6.60 -11.81 15.88
C ASP A 185 -5.61 -12.94 16.20
N GLU A 186 -6.04 -14.19 16.06
CA GLU A 186 -5.19 -15.37 16.28
C GLU A 186 -4.05 -15.44 15.26
N ALA A 187 -4.36 -15.19 14.00
CA ALA A 187 -3.39 -15.15 12.92
C ALA A 187 -2.37 -14.03 13.13
N GLN A 188 -2.83 -12.83 13.53
CA GLN A 188 -1.98 -11.69 13.82
C GLN A 188 -1.02 -12.01 14.98
N GLU A 189 -1.53 -12.55 16.10
CA GLU A 189 -0.73 -12.90 17.25
C GLU A 189 0.32 -13.98 16.93
N PHE A 190 -0.10 -15.02 16.20
CA PHE A 190 0.81 -16.07 15.74
C PHE A 190 1.94 -15.49 14.90
N LEU A 191 1.61 -14.72 13.85
CA LEU A 191 2.60 -14.13 12.94
C LEU A 191 3.55 -13.19 13.70
N GLN A 192 3.03 -12.30 14.54
CA GLN A 192 3.82 -11.38 15.33
C GLN A 192 4.76 -12.10 16.31
N SER A 193 4.28 -13.16 16.98
CA SER A 193 5.08 -13.94 17.92
C SER A 193 6.23 -14.68 17.23
N ARG A 194 6.01 -15.17 16.01
CA ARG A 194 7.03 -15.87 15.22
C ARG A 194 8.06 -14.91 14.66
N LEU A 195 7.62 -13.80 14.09
CA LEU A 195 8.52 -12.78 13.55
C LEU A 195 9.39 -12.15 14.64
N LYS A 196 8.85 -11.89 15.83
CA LYS A 196 9.63 -11.40 16.97
C LYS A 196 10.78 -12.32 17.40
N LYS A 197 10.70 -13.62 17.09
CA LYS A 197 11.80 -14.57 17.38
C LYS A 197 12.93 -14.52 16.34
N LEU A 198 12.67 -14.00 15.15
CA LEU A 198 13.65 -13.88 14.07
C LEU A 198 14.46 -12.59 14.17
N VAL A 199 13.89 -11.56 14.77
CA VAL A 199 14.50 -10.24 14.88
C VAL A 199 15.25 -10.06 16.22
N SER A 200 16.20 -9.13 16.26
CA SER A 200 16.95 -8.77 17.46
C SER A 200 16.08 -7.96 18.43
N LYS A 201 16.56 -7.79 19.68
CA LYS A 201 15.83 -7.02 20.70
C LYS A 201 15.63 -5.54 20.35
N ASP A 202 16.49 -5.00 19.51
CA ASP A 202 16.47 -3.60 19.08
C ASP A 202 15.66 -3.40 17.79
N ASP A 203 15.13 -4.48 17.22
CA ASP A 203 14.33 -4.45 15.99
C ASP A 203 12.83 -4.42 16.33
N TYR A 204 12.06 -3.74 15.53
CA TYR A 204 10.61 -3.64 15.70
C TYR A 204 9.88 -4.40 14.60
N VAL A 205 8.98 -5.29 15.01
CA VAL A 205 8.01 -5.96 14.14
C VAL A 205 6.63 -5.54 14.56
N PHE A 206 5.90 -4.99 13.61
CA PHE A 206 4.52 -4.56 13.81
C PHE A 206 3.62 -5.26 12.80
N VAL A 207 2.67 -6.02 13.32
CA VAL A 207 1.63 -6.69 12.52
C VAL A 207 0.30 -6.04 12.86
N MET A 208 -0.40 -5.55 11.87
CA MET A 208 -1.69 -4.87 12.04
C MET A 208 -2.70 -5.40 11.03
N SER A 209 -3.90 -5.73 11.52
CA SER A 209 -5.04 -5.98 10.64
C SER A 209 -5.49 -4.67 10.00
N LEU A 210 -5.60 -4.66 8.68
CA LEU A 210 -6.04 -3.49 7.93
C LEU A 210 -7.49 -3.13 8.28
N SER A 211 -8.36 -4.14 8.47
CA SER A 211 -9.75 -3.95 8.88
C SER A 211 -9.86 -3.34 10.29
N ALA A 212 -9.02 -3.79 11.24
CA ALA A 212 -8.98 -3.22 12.58
C ALA A 212 -8.54 -1.75 12.56
N ALA A 213 -7.53 -1.41 11.75
CA ALA A 213 -7.08 -0.03 11.58
C ALA A 213 -8.18 0.88 11.02
N MET A 214 -8.95 0.38 10.06
CA MET A 214 -10.09 1.10 9.47
C MET A 214 -11.22 1.31 10.48
N SER A 215 -11.56 0.29 11.26
CA SER A 215 -12.57 0.39 12.31
C SER A 215 -12.19 1.43 13.36
N GLN A 216 -10.93 1.46 13.76
CA GLN A 216 -10.41 2.45 14.69
C GLN A 216 -10.47 3.87 14.12
N MET A 217 -10.12 4.04 12.85
CA MET A 217 -10.21 5.33 12.16
C MET A 217 -11.65 5.82 12.04
N SER A 218 -12.57 4.92 11.67
CA SER A 218 -14.02 5.23 11.62
C SER A 218 -14.58 5.65 12.98
N SER A 219 -14.16 4.98 14.05
CA SER A 219 -14.53 5.33 15.42
C SER A 219 -14.01 6.71 15.80
N MET A 220 -12.79 7.05 15.43
CA MET A 220 -12.18 8.37 15.67
C MET A 220 -12.95 9.50 14.95
N ILE A 221 -13.35 9.24 13.70
CA ILE A 221 -14.17 10.18 12.92
C ILE A 221 -15.55 10.37 13.58
N ASN A 222 -16.20 9.29 14.01
CA ASN A 222 -17.49 9.36 14.67
C ASN A 222 -17.44 10.18 15.98
N ILE A 223 -16.37 10.03 16.76
CA ILE A 223 -16.14 10.84 17.96
C ILE A 223 -15.99 12.31 17.58
N MET A 224 -15.18 12.61 16.54
CA MET A 224 -14.95 13.97 16.07
C MET A 224 -16.25 14.64 15.58
N VAL A 225 -17.08 13.91 14.81
CA VAL A 225 -18.39 14.37 14.35
C VAL A 225 -19.31 14.60 15.56
N GLY A 226 -19.31 13.71 16.55
CA GLY A 226 -20.07 13.86 17.79
C GLY A 226 -19.73 15.15 18.54
N VAL A 227 -18.43 15.44 18.71
CA VAL A 227 -17.96 16.67 19.35
C VAL A 227 -18.39 17.92 18.57
N LEU A 228 -18.22 17.92 17.24
CA LEU A 228 -18.65 19.05 16.41
C LEU A 228 -20.18 19.28 16.48
N THR A 229 -20.94 18.20 16.48
CA THR A 229 -22.41 18.25 16.62
C THR A 229 -22.82 18.81 17.97
N ALA A 230 -22.15 18.42 19.05
CA ALA A 230 -22.39 18.96 20.38
C ALA A 230 -22.12 20.47 20.44
N ILE A 231 -20.99 20.93 19.88
CA ILE A 231 -20.65 22.36 19.82
C ILE A 231 -21.68 23.14 19.01
N ALA A 232 -22.09 22.61 17.85
CA ALA A 232 -23.10 23.23 17.00
C ALA A 232 -24.46 23.31 17.73
N GLY A 233 -24.85 22.25 18.46
CA GLY A 233 -26.08 22.21 19.25
C GLY A 233 -26.09 23.24 20.36
N ILE A 234 -24.97 23.39 21.09
CA ILE A 234 -24.84 24.41 22.13
C ILE A 234 -24.92 25.82 21.52
N SER A 235 -24.24 26.05 20.40
CA SER A 235 -24.23 27.34 19.68
C SER A 235 -25.65 27.71 19.21
N LEU A 236 -26.40 26.73 18.69
CA LEU A 236 -27.79 26.91 18.27
C LEU A 236 -28.72 27.26 19.45
N LEU A 237 -28.57 26.57 20.59
CA LEU A 237 -29.29 26.85 21.81
C LEU A 237 -29.03 28.27 22.31
N VAL A 238 -27.76 28.68 22.41
CA VAL A 238 -27.39 30.03 22.85
C VAL A 238 -27.93 31.09 21.88
N GLY A 239 -27.82 30.85 20.58
CA GLY A 239 -28.35 31.74 19.54
C GLY A 239 -29.88 31.82 19.60
N GLY A 240 -30.57 30.69 19.80
CA GLY A 240 -32.04 30.65 19.95
C GLY A 240 -32.55 31.41 21.16
N ILE A 241 -31.91 31.26 22.33
CA ILE A 241 -32.23 32.00 23.55
C ILE A 241 -32.01 33.50 23.34
N GLY A 242 -30.90 33.89 22.63
CA GLY A 242 -30.62 35.29 22.31
C GLY A 242 -31.71 35.94 21.44
N ILE A 243 -32.16 35.23 20.41
CA ILE A 243 -33.25 35.71 19.53
C ILE A 243 -34.57 35.80 20.30
N MET A 244 -34.91 34.80 21.12
CA MET A 244 -36.12 34.80 21.94
C MET A 244 -36.14 35.99 22.91
N ASN A 245 -35.01 36.31 23.53
CA ASN A 245 -34.91 37.43 24.46
C ASN A 245 -35.11 38.80 23.77
N ILE A 246 -34.68 38.93 22.50
CA ILE A 246 -34.89 40.15 21.69
C ILE A 246 -36.37 40.29 21.27
N MET A 247 -37.05 39.18 21.00
CA MET A 247 -38.45 39.20 20.55
C MET A 247 -39.43 39.45 21.71
N LEU A 248 -39.03 39.24 22.97
CA LEU A 248 -39.85 39.45 24.15
C LEU A 248 -39.79 40.87 24.75
N VAL A 249 -38.92 41.70 24.22
CA VAL A 249 -38.79 43.13 24.53
C VAL A 249 -39.49 43.97 23.47
#